data_5fa0915407bdd15baf4c45887bd28209
#
_entry.id   5fa0915407bdd15baf4c45887bd28209
#
_cell.length_a   1.000
_cell.length_b   1.000
_cell.length_c   1.000
_cell.angle_alpha   90.00
_cell.angle_beta   90.00
_cell.angle_gamma   90.00
#
_symmetry.space_group_name_H-M   'P 1'
#
loop_
_entity.id
_entity.type
_entity.pdbx_description
1 polymer ?
#
loop_
_entity_poly.entity_id
_entity_poly.type
_entity_poly.pdbx_seq_one_letter_code
_entity_poly.pdbx_strand_id
1 'polypeptide(L)'
;DLVRSRGLGDVYKRQIEKTYTILSLLKDEYADAFIGGAMLRIDKPNIQVESGASWNAGNLISNKSNLNMNVTWDCLFNEIEEYTEFNAWWYCCFPMDVVSEENLPLPIFIRGDDLEYGLRNMKHLILMNGICVWHEPFENKYSSFLEYYIIRNRLVDNTFHFPDWGKAQLKKAVWGQWRRECKFYRYKNVDLHTRGVRDFLKGVDFFLSTDGEKLHKEIMAAGYKAVPMDQISVPFHYKTYEASRTTKLSILHNIVRKLTLNGYLLPAKHIRIVSMAQVTFPAVWRAKKIVFYDVTANKAFECER
;
A
#
# COMPACT_ATOMS: atom_id res chain seq x y z
N ASP A 1 -18.75 -16.85 -13.28
CA ASP A 1 -17.49 -17.04 -12.50
C ASP A 1 -16.53 -18.08 -13.07
N LEU A 2 -17.03 -19.21 -13.63
CA LEU A 2 -16.16 -20.25 -14.22
C LEU A 2 -15.40 -19.77 -15.46
N VAL A 3 -15.98 -18.90 -16.28
CA VAL A 3 -15.31 -18.35 -17.49
C VAL A 3 -14.21 -17.36 -17.12
N ARG A 4 -14.39 -16.55 -16.08
CA ARG A 4 -13.34 -15.66 -15.54
C ARG A 4 -12.17 -16.44 -14.92
N SER A 5 -12.48 -17.53 -14.22
CA SER A 5 -11.49 -18.39 -13.60
C SER A 5 -10.62 -19.13 -14.64
N ARG A 6 -11.19 -19.55 -15.77
CA ARG A 6 -10.44 -20.18 -16.86
C ARG A 6 -9.49 -19.20 -17.54
N GLY A 7 -9.93 -17.97 -17.83
CA GLY A 7 -9.08 -16.94 -18.42
C GLY A 7 -7.88 -16.57 -17.54
N LEU A 8 -8.07 -16.48 -16.23
CA LEU A 8 -6.98 -16.25 -15.25
C LEU A 8 -6.00 -17.43 -15.23
N GLY A 9 -6.47 -18.67 -15.25
CA GLY A 9 -5.62 -19.85 -15.27
C GLY A 9 -4.70 -19.88 -16.50
N ASP A 10 -5.20 -19.52 -17.67
CA ASP A 10 -4.40 -19.46 -18.89
C ASP A 10 -3.35 -18.33 -18.85
N VAL A 11 -3.66 -17.19 -18.24
CA VAL A 11 -2.70 -16.10 -18.06
C VAL A 11 -1.56 -16.55 -17.13
N TYR A 12 -1.85 -17.12 -15.98
CA TYR A 12 -0.83 -17.63 -15.07
C TYR A 12 0.05 -18.70 -15.70
N LYS A 13 -0.54 -19.62 -16.46
CA LYS A 13 0.20 -20.65 -17.18
C LYS A 13 1.24 -20.03 -18.13
N ARG A 14 0.87 -19.02 -18.91
CA ARG A 14 1.78 -18.32 -19.82
C ARG A 14 2.91 -17.62 -19.09
N GLN A 15 2.64 -17.03 -17.91
CA GLN A 15 3.68 -16.39 -17.11
C GLN A 15 4.69 -17.41 -16.60
N ILE A 16 4.23 -18.57 -16.14
CA ILE A 16 5.09 -19.68 -15.70
C ILE A 16 5.94 -20.21 -16.87
N GLU A 17 5.35 -20.42 -18.04
CA GLU A 17 6.07 -20.85 -19.24
C GLU A 17 7.18 -19.86 -19.65
N LYS A 18 6.89 -18.56 -19.63
CA LYS A 18 7.89 -17.52 -19.91
C LYS A 18 9.01 -17.51 -18.87
N THR A 19 8.67 -17.59 -17.58
CA THR A 19 9.64 -17.66 -16.50
C THR A 19 10.54 -18.87 -16.64
N TYR A 20 9.97 -20.04 -16.94
CA TYR A 20 10.73 -21.25 -17.21
C TYR A 20 11.67 -21.09 -18.42
N THR A 21 11.20 -20.45 -19.48
CA THR A 21 12.04 -20.14 -20.64
C THR A 21 13.22 -19.26 -20.27
N ILE A 22 13.00 -18.22 -19.46
CA ILE A 22 14.09 -17.36 -18.97
C ILE A 22 15.09 -18.18 -18.15
N LEU A 23 14.60 -18.96 -17.19
CA LEU A 23 15.46 -19.82 -16.35
C LEU A 23 16.32 -20.75 -17.19
N SER A 24 15.78 -21.31 -18.28
CA SER A 24 16.51 -22.21 -19.18
C SER A 24 17.60 -21.50 -20.02
N LEU A 25 17.55 -20.17 -20.11
CA LEU A 25 18.49 -19.35 -20.87
C LEU A 25 19.50 -18.62 -19.97
N LEU A 26 19.32 -18.66 -18.65
CA LEU A 26 20.23 -18.00 -17.71
C LEU A 26 21.60 -18.69 -17.74
N LYS A 27 22.63 -17.86 -17.67
CA LYS A 27 24.00 -18.34 -17.44
C LYS A 27 24.22 -18.62 -15.96
N ASP A 28 25.26 -19.39 -15.66
CA ASP A 28 25.62 -19.76 -14.29
C ASP A 28 25.75 -18.58 -13.33
N GLU A 29 26.22 -17.44 -13.83
CA GLU A 29 26.35 -16.19 -13.06
C GLU A 29 25.03 -15.61 -12.56
N TYR A 30 23.88 -16.03 -13.14
CA TYR A 30 22.53 -15.64 -12.77
C TYR A 30 21.72 -16.79 -12.20
N ALA A 31 22.34 -17.90 -11.83
CA ALA A 31 21.64 -19.06 -11.28
C ALA A 31 20.88 -18.75 -9.98
N ASP A 32 21.32 -17.71 -9.24
CA ASP A 32 20.70 -17.19 -8.02
C ASP A 32 19.71 -16.04 -8.28
N ALA A 33 19.35 -15.77 -9.55
CA ALA A 33 18.48 -14.65 -9.87
C ALA A 33 17.03 -14.89 -9.44
N PHE A 34 16.44 -13.84 -8.91
CA PHE A 34 14.98 -13.71 -8.74
C PHE A 34 14.38 -13.20 -10.05
N ILE A 35 13.22 -13.73 -10.45
CA ILE A 35 12.49 -13.25 -11.63
C ILE A 35 11.19 -12.63 -11.13
N GLY A 36 11.10 -11.32 -11.26
CA GLY A 36 9.92 -10.56 -10.87
C GLY A 36 8.95 -10.33 -12.03
N GLY A 37 7.70 -10.11 -11.70
CA GLY A 37 6.66 -9.73 -12.65
C GLY A 37 6.04 -8.38 -12.33
N ALA A 38 5.70 -7.63 -13.38
CA ALA A 38 5.01 -6.34 -13.24
C ALA A 38 3.58 -6.51 -12.73
N MET A 39 3.10 -5.53 -11.98
CA MET A 39 1.70 -5.41 -11.60
C MET A 39 0.98 -4.47 -12.57
N LEU A 40 -0.05 -4.97 -13.24
CA LEU A 40 -0.97 -4.19 -14.05
C LEU A 40 -2.33 -4.08 -13.35
N ARG A 41 -3.09 -3.05 -13.69
CA ARG A 41 -4.44 -2.84 -13.14
C ARG A 41 -5.45 -3.78 -13.80
N ILE A 42 -6.30 -4.44 -13.01
CA ILE A 42 -7.39 -5.25 -13.57
C ILE A 42 -8.53 -4.39 -14.11
N ASP A 43 -8.74 -3.20 -13.55
CA ASP A 43 -9.77 -2.24 -13.97
C ASP A 43 -9.35 -1.38 -15.19
N LYS A 44 -8.04 -1.31 -15.45
CA LYS A 44 -7.42 -0.65 -16.61
C LYS A 44 -6.25 -1.50 -17.09
N PRO A 45 -6.49 -2.57 -17.85
CA PRO A 45 -5.51 -3.63 -18.10
C PRO A 45 -4.23 -3.19 -18.82
N ASN A 46 -4.25 -2.02 -19.45
CA ASN A 46 -3.12 -1.40 -20.10
C ASN A 46 -2.26 -0.51 -19.19
N ILE A 47 -2.64 -0.31 -17.93
CA ILE A 47 -1.89 0.52 -17.00
C ILE A 47 -1.05 -0.35 -16.09
N GLN A 48 0.26 -0.21 -16.18
CA GLN A 48 1.22 -0.79 -15.26
C GLN A 48 1.29 0.04 -14.00
N VAL A 49 1.11 -0.58 -12.85
CA VAL A 49 1.21 0.08 -11.54
C VAL A 49 2.66 0.17 -11.12
N GLU A 50 3.41 -0.93 -11.34
CA GLU A 50 4.79 -1.05 -10.86
C GLU A 50 5.48 -2.23 -11.55
N SER A 51 6.80 -2.12 -11.76
CA SER A 51 7.68 -3.22 -12.14
C SER A 51 8.96 -3.12 -11.31
N GLY A 52 8.98 -3.83 -10.18
CA GLY A 52 10.02 -3.72 -9.18
C GLY A 52 9.95 -2.44 -8.36
N ALA A 53 10.68 -2.41 -7.27
CA ALA A 53 10.71 -1.28 -6.35
C ALA A 53 12.01 -1.21 -5.56
N SER A 54 12.22 -0.09 -4.87
CA SER A 54 13.27 0.08 -3.86
C SER A 54 12.69 0.57 -2.54
N TRP A 55 13.42 0.32 -1.45
CA TRP A 55 13.00 0.68 -0.11
C TRP A 55 13.93 1.70 0.51
N ASN A 56 13.43 2.89 0.75
CA ASN A 56 14.18 3.94 1.41
C ASN A 56 13.59 4.24 2.80
N ALA A 57 14.02 3.46 3.78
CA ALA A 57 13.70 3.62 5.20
C ALA A 57 12.22 3.91 5.51
N GLY A 58 11.33 3.16 4.87
CA GLY A 58 9.89 3.29 5.07
C GLY A 58 9.15 4.04 3.96
N ASN A 59 9.87 4.39 2.90
CA ASN A 59 9.28 4.88 1.66
C ASN A 59 9.50 3.86 0.55
N LEU A 60 8.43 3.23 0.13
CA LEU A 60 8.43 2.40 -1.07
C LEU A 60 8.54 3.32 -2.29
N ILE A 61 9.52 3.09 -3.12
CA ILE A 61 9.70 3.78 -4.40
C ILE A 61 9.46 2.76 -5.50
N SER A 62 8.24 2.78 -6.04
CA SER A 62 7.85 1.89 -7.14
C SER A 62 8.49 2.35 -8.44
N ASN A 63 9.15 1.44 -9.15
CA ASN A 63 9.74 1.69 -10.43
C ASN A 63 8.69 1.55 -11.54
N LYS A 64 8.89 2.27 -12.64
CA LYS A 64 8.08 2.21 -13.86
C LYS A 64 6.57 2.32 -13.59
N SER A 65 6.22 3.25 -12.70
CA SER A 65 4.86 3.44 -12.20
C SER A 65 3.97 4.18 -13.18
N ASN A 66 2.71 3.71 -13.29
CA ASN A 66 1.66 4.34 -14.10
C ASN A 66 1.96 4.44 -15.60
N LEU A 67 2.78 3.55 -16.12
CA LEU A 67 3.04 3.46 -17.56
C LEU A 67 1.80 2.91 -18.28
N ASN A 68 1.47 3.50 -19.42
CA ASN A 68 0.38 3.06 -20.27
C ASN A 68 0.91 2.19 -21.43
N MET A 69 0.72 0.90 -21.34
CA MET A 69 1.23 -0.07 -22.31
C MET A 69 0.59 0.05 -23.73
N ASN A 70 -0.37 0.94 -23.93
CA ASN A 70 -0.87 1.32 -25.24
C ASN A 70 -0.09 2.49 -25.87
N VAL A 71 0.87 3.06 -25.15
CA VAL A 71 1.69 4.19 -25.60
C VAL A 71 3.11 3.71 -25.88
N THR A 72 3.59 3.88 -27.09
CA THR A 72 4.92 3.41 -27.51
C THR A 72 6.05 3.93 -26.63
N TRP A 73 6.02 5.19 -26.24
CA TRP A 73 7.03 5.78 -25.36
C TRP A 73 7.04 5.13 -23.97
N ASP A 74 5.88 4.83 -23.41
CA ASP A 74 5.78 4.15 -22.12
C ASP A 74 6.32 2.73 -22.19
N CYS A 75 6.07 2.04 -23.31
CA CYS A 75 6.67 0.72 -23.58
C CYS A 75 8.20 0.81 -23.65
N LEU A 76 8.75 1.82 -24.34
CA LEU A 76 10.20 2.04 -24.42
C LEU A 76 10.79 2.39 -23.04
N PHE A 77 10.12 3.21 -22.25
CA PHE A 77 10.55 3.48 -20.87
C PHE A 77 10.52 2.23 -20.00
N ASN A 78 9.60 1.32 -20.26
CA ASN A 78 9.53 0.06 -19.53
C ASN A 78 10.74 -0.86 -19.80
N GLU A 79 11.43 -0.70 -20.93
CA GLU A 79 12.66 -1.44 -21.27
C GLU A 79 13.92 -0.86 -20.61
N ILE A 80 13.89 0.38 -20.13
CA ILE A 80 15.06 1.01 -19.53
C ILE A 80 15.35 0.32 -18.19
N GLU A 81 16.59 -0.11 -18.00
CA GLU A 81 17.06 -0.69 -16.76
C GLU A 81 17.13 0.38 -15.66
N GLU A 82 16.55 0.10 -14.50
CA GLU A 82 16.55 0.95 -13.33
C GLU A 82 17.01 0.18 -12.10
N TYR A 83 17.64 0.88 -11.15
CA TYR A 83 17.99 0.29 -9.87
C TYR A 83 16.75 -0.21 -9.14
N THR A 84 16.76 -1.49 -8.79
CA THR A 84 15.64 -2.18 -8.16
C THR A 84 16.17 -3.11 -7.07
N GLU A 85 15.60 -3.03 -5.88
CA GLU A 85 16.06 -3.81 -4.72
C GLU A 85 15.21 -5.05 -4.48
N PHE A 86 13.92 -5.02 -4.88
CA PHE A 86 13.03 -6.17 -4.70
C PHE A 86 11.85 -6.13 -5.69
N ASN A 87 11.16 -7.25 -5.80
CA ASN A 87 9.87 -7.35 -6.48
C ASN A 87 8.85 -7.97 -5.54
N ALA A 88 7.66 -7.38 -5.47
CA ALA A 88 6.60 -7.87 -4.60
C ALA A 88 6.02 -9.22 -5.07
N TRP A 89 5.43 -9.97 -4.15
CA TRP A 89 5.00 -11.34 -4.37
C TRP A 89 3.65 -11.50 -5.09
N TRP A 90 3.16 -10.48 -5.79
CA TRP A 90 2.10 -10.74 -6.77
C TRP A 90 2.57 -11.66 -7.92
N TYR A 91 3.86 -11.58 -8.26
CA TYR A 91 4.58 -12.56 -9.07
C TYR A 91 6.08 -12.45 -8.81
N CYS A 92 6.65 -13.45 -8.17
CA CYS A 92 8.07 -13.54 -7.93
C CYS A 92 8.51 -15.01 -7.94
N CYS A 93 9.46 -15.36 -8.81
CA CYS A 93 10.13 -16.63 -8.83
C CYS A 93 11.51 -16.45 -8.19
N PHE A 94 11.89 -17.32 -7.29
CA PHE A 94 13.19 -17.29 -6.63
C PHE A 94 13.80 -18.69 -6.52
N PRO A 95 15.14 -18.79 -6.41
CA PRO A 95 15.84 -20.05 -6.27
C PRO A 95 15.43 -20.77 -4.99
N MET A 96 15.27 -22.09 -5.06
CA MET A 96 14.92 -22.88 -3.87
C MET A 96 16.04 -22.91 -2.81
N ASP A 97 17.27 -22.64 -3.20
CA ASP A 97 18.43 -22.59 -2.29
C ASP A 97 18.33 -21.47 -1.25
N VAL A 98 17.50 -20.44 -1.49
CA VAL A 98 17.23 -19.38 -0.48
C VAL A 98 16.20 -19.83 0.55
N VAL A 99 15.51 -20.96 0.34
CA VAL A 99 14.46 -21.45 1.23
C VAL A 99 15.04 -22.52 2.15
N SER A 100 15.22 -22.16 3.41
CA SER A 100 15.59 -23.11 4.47
C SER A 100 14.79 -22.82 5.74
N GLU A 101 14.81 -23.71 6.72
CA GLU A 101 14.15 -23.49 8.01
C GLU A 101 14.68 -22.25 8.73
N GLU A 102 15.96 -21.90 8.54
CA GLU A 102 16.62 -20.74 9.12
C GLU A 102 16.39 -19.46 8.31
N ASN A 103 15.87 -19.56 7.07
CA ASN A 103 15.68 -18.45 6.15
C ASN A 103 14.24 -18.33 5.62
N LEU A 104 13.27 -18.61 6.48
CA LEU A 104 11.86 -18.38 6.16
C LEU A 104 11.52 -16.88 6.19
N PRO A 105 10.44 -16.45 5.51
CA PRO A 105 9.88 -15.12 5.69
C PRO A 105 9.58 -14.82 7.16
N LEU A 106 9.77 -13.60 7.59
CA LEU A 106 9.46 -13.20 8.96
C LEU A 106 7.97 -13.36 9.27
N PRO A 107 7.60 -13.75 10.50
CA PRO A 107 6.19 -13.94 10.90
C PRO A 107 5.47 -12.60 11.15
N ILE A 108 5.57 -11.68 10.22
CA ILE A 108 5.03 -10.32 10.36
C ILE A 108 3.64 -10.12 9.76
N PHE A 109 3.13 -11.07 9.02
CA PHE A 109 1.78 -11.16 8.46
C PHE A 109 1.24 -9.84 7.85
N ILE A 110 0.84 -9.91 6.59
CA ILE A 110 0.29 -8.82 5.76
C ILE A 110 1.18 -7.58 5.69
N ARG A 111 1.84 -7.38 4.54
CA ARG A 111 2.74 -6.29 4.17
C ARG A 111 4.11 -6.34 4.86
N GLY A 112 5.12 -6.20 4.05
CA GLY A 112 6.50 -6.13 4.47
C GLY A 112 7.22 -7.49 4.50
N ASP A 113 6.48 -8.60 4.51
CA ASP A 113 7.01 -9.96 4.43
C ASP A 113 7.76 -10.22 3.11
N ASP A 114 7.16 -9.86 2.00
CA ASP A 114 7.75 -9.93 0.66
C ASP A 114 8.92 -8.94 0.48
N LEU A 115 8.76 -7.73 1.01
CA LEU A 115 9.78 -6.71 1.00
C LEU A 115 11.03 -7.15 1.79
N GLU A 116 10.84 -7.55 3.04
CA GLU A 116 11.94 -7.95 3.92
C GLU A 116 12.70 -9.16 3.36
N TYR A 117 11.95 -10.18 2.93
CA TYR A 117 12.54 -11.38 2.34
C TYR A 117 13.28 -11.09 1.04
N GLY A 118 12.73 -10.20 0.21
CA GLY A 118 13.38 -9.73 -1.01
C GLY A 118 14.67 -8.98 -0.73
N LEU A 119 14.65 -7.96 0.14
CA LEU A 119 15.84 -7.19 0.50
C LEU A 119 16.96 -8.05 1.09
N ARG A 120 16.62 -9.09 1.83
CA ARG A 120 17.57 -10.00 2.48
C ARG A 120 18.21 -11.00 1.52
N ASN A 121 17.46 -11.48 0.53
CA ASN A 121 17.88 -12.63 -0.29
C ASN A 121 18.16 -12.29 -1.75
N MET A 122 17.63 -11.20 -2.27
CA MET A 122 17.68 -10.88 -3.70
C MET A 122 19.03 -10.24 -4.06
N LYS A 123 19.91 -11.03 -4.69
CA LYS A 123 21.20 -10.56 -5.20
C LYS A 123 21.09 -10.06 -6.63
N HIS A 124 20.46 -10.86 -7.49
CA HIS A 124 20.16 -10.52 -8.87
C HIS A 124 18.65 -10.54 -9.07
N LEU A 125 18.11 -9.50 -9.67
CA LEU A 125 16.69 -9.39 -9.99
C LEU A 125 16.53 -9.15 -11.49
N ILE A 126 15.81 -10.05 -12.14
CA ILE A 126 15.45 -9.97 -13.55
C ILE A 126 13.99 -9.54 -13.66
N LEU A 127 13.78 -8.39 -14.29
CA LEU A 127 12.45 -7.87 -14.61
C LEU A 127 12.34 -7.79 -16.13
N MET A 128 11.43 -8.57 -16.70
CA MET A 128 11.27 -8.61 -18.16
C MET A 128 9.85 -8.28 -18.57
N ASN A 129 9.75 -7.54 -19.66
CA ASN A 129 8.47 -7.28 -20.29
C ASN A 129 7.78 -8.58 -20.69
N GLY A 130 6.47 -8.59 -20.46
CA GLY A 130 5.63 -9.74 -20.72
C GLY A 130 5.56 -10.77 -19.60
N ILE A 131 6.22 -10.54 -18.45
CA ILE A 131 5.92 -11.21 -17.18
C ILE A 131 5.16 -10.22 -16.31
N CYS A 132 3.87 -10.45 -16.14
CA CYS A 132 3.01 -9.52 -15.39
C CYS A 132 1.76 -10.24 -14.87
N VAL A 133 1.13 -9.63 -13.87
CA VAL A 133 -0.19 -10.05 -13.36
C VAL A 133 -1.13 -8.86 -13.32
N TRP A 134 -2.42 -9.11 -13.51
CA TRP A 134 -3.48 -8.11 -13.34
C TRP A 134 -4.05 -8.20 -11.94
N HIS A 135 -3.84 -7.16 -11.19
CA HIS A 135 -4.23 -7.08 -9.78
C HIS A 135 -5.18 -5.90 -9.54
N GLU A 136 -6.08 -6.04 -8.59
CA GLU A 136 -6.94 -4.91 -8.21
C GLU A 136 -6.09 -3.82 -7.53
N PRO A 137 -6.20 -2.56 -7.99
CA PRO A 137 -5.43 -1.47 -7.41
C PRO A 137 -5.65 -1.30 -5.90
N PHE A 138 -4.58 -1.01 -5.17
CA PHE A 138 -4.64 -0.85 -3.72
C PHE A 138 -5.56 0.29 -3.27
N GLU A 139 -5.71 1.33 -4.10
CA GLU A 139 -6.62 2.44 -3.83
C GLU A 139 -8.11 2.02 -3.80
N ASN A 140 -8.46 0.89 -4.41
CA ASN A 140 -9.82 0.34 -4.38
C ASN A 140 -10.08 -0.55 -3.15
N LYS A 141 -9.06 -0.80 -2.33
CA LYS A 141 -9.10 -1.75 -1.20
C LYS A 141 -8.75 -1.08 0.13
N TYR A 142 -9.26 0.12 0.38
CA TYR A 142 -8.99 0.73 1.67
C TYR A 142 -9.51 -0.13 2.83
N SER A 143 -8.62 -0.44 3.74
CA SER A 143 -8.94 -1.18 4.96
C SER A 143 -8.19 -0.57 6.14
N SER A 144 -8.93 -0.05 7.10
CA SER A 144 -8.38 0.63 8.27
C SER A 144 -7.42 -0.25 9.07
N PHE A 145 -7.68 -1.56 9.14
CA PHE A 145 -6.82 -2.50 9.87
C PHE A 145 -5.38 -2.56 9.32
N LEU A 146 -5.18 -2.24 8.03
CA LEU A 146 -3.84 -2.21 7.43
C LEU A 146 -2.93 -1.18 8.08
N GLU A 147 -3.48 -0.13 8.69
CA GLU A 147 -2.71 0.92 9.34
C GLU A 147 -1.87 0.39 10.52
N TYR A 148 -2.37 -0.66 11.21
CA TYR A 148 -1.60 -1.37 12.23
C TYR A 148 -0.38 -2.06 11.63
N TYR A 149 -0.57 -2.83 10.56
CA TYR A 149 0.50 -3.60 9.93
C TYR A 149 1.51 -2.71 9.22
N ILE A 150 1.05 -1.68 8.53
CA ILE A 150 1.92 -0.72 7.83
C ILE A 150 2.95 -0.12 8.79
N ILE A 151 2.55 0.33 9.96
CA ILE A 151 3.50 0.94 10.89
C ILE A 151 4.35 -0.12 11.59
N ARG A 152 3.76 -1.20 12.09
CA ARG A 152 4.48 -2.25 12.82
C ARG A 152 5.54 -2.90 11.95
N ASN A 153 5.17 -3.36 10.76
CA ASN A 153 6.07 -4.10 9.88
C ASN A 153 7.15 -3.19 9.30
N ARG A 154 6.82 -1.95 8.92
CA ARG A 154 7.82 -0.95 8.55
C ARG A 154 8.89 -0.74 9.63
N LEU A 155 8.53 -0.80 10.91
CA LEU A 155 9.51 -0.71 12.01
C LEU A 155 10.41 -1.94 12.05
N VAL A 156 9.84 -3.12 11.80
CA VAL A 156 10.60 -4.38 11.70
C VAL A 156 11.57 -4.30 10.52
N ASP A 157 11.09 -4.01 9.32
CA ASP A 157 11.90 -3.92 8.09
C ASP A 157 13.06 -2.95 8.24
N ASN A 158 12.79 -1.76 8.81
CA ASN A 158 13.82 -0.76 9.03
C ASN A 158 14.86 -1.19 10.09
N THR A 159 14.48 -1.98 11.07
CA THR A 159 15.43 -2.49 12.07
C THR A 159 16.45 -3.43 11.43
N PHE A 160 16.04 -4.23 10.46
CA PHE A 160 16.93 -5.16 9.75
C PHE A 160 17.79 -4.48 8.68
N HIS A 161 17.21 -3.56 7.92
CA HIS A 161 17.84 -3.04 6.70
C HIS A 161 18.41 -1.61 6.84
N PHE A 162 18.08 -0.89 7.92
CA PHE A 162 18.56 0.48 8.17
C PHE A 162 19.04 0.65 9.61
N PRO A 163 20.22 0.15 9.98
CA PRO A 163 20.73 0.21 11.36
C PRO A 163 20.87 1.63 11.92
N ASP A 164 21.05 2.63 11.04
CA ASP A 164 21.14 4.04 11.43
C ASP A 164 19.76 4.70 11.64
N TRP A 165 18.68 3.95 11.42
CA TRP A 165 17.30 4.45 11.59
C TRP A 165 16.91 4.44 13.06
N GLY A 166 17.27 5.50 13.75
CA GLY A 166 17.15 5.59 15.20
C GLY A 166 15.87 6.26 15.68
N LYS A 167 15.85 6.59 16.97
CA LYS A 167 14.71 7.16 17.70
C LYS A 167 14.14 8.46 17.08
N ALA A 168 14.99 9.29 16.48
CA ALA A 168 14.54 10.55 15.87
C ALA A 168 13.72 10.30 14.59
N GLN A 169 14.19 9.39 13.74
CA GLN A 169 13.52 8.99 12.51
C GLN A 169 12.21 8.27 12.83
N LEU A 170 12.19 7.37 13.83
CA LEU A 170 11.00 6.71 14.33
C LEU A 170 9.95 7.75 14.78
N LYS A 171 10.32 8.68 15.65
CA LYS A 171 9.41 9.73 16.12
C LYS A 171 8.84 10.55 14.97
N LYS A 172 9.69 10.95 14.01
CA LYS A 172 9.27 11.72 12.82
C LYS A 172 8.25 10.94 11.98
N ALA A 173 8.50 9.65 11.74
CA ALA A 173 7.63 8.79 10.94
C ALA A 173 6.26 8.60 11.62
N VAL A 174 6.25 8.21 12.88
CA VAL A 174 5.02 7.98 13.66
C VAL A 174 4.22 9.29 13.80
N TRP A 175 4.88 10.39 14.14
CA TRP A 175 4.24 11.70 14.26
C TRP A 175 3.63 12.19 12.95
N GLY A 176 4.31 11.95 11.82
CA GLY A 176 3.81 12.27 10.49
C GLY A 176 2.49 11.55 10.19
N GLN A 177 2.42 10.25 10.46
CA GLN A 177 1.22 9.44 10.28
C GLN A 177 0.09 9.88 11.21
N TRP A 178 0.35 10.04 12.51
CA TRP A 178 -0.66 10.50 13.46
C TRP A 178 -1.25 11.85 13.08
N ARG A 179 -0.41 12.82 12.73
CA ARG A 179 -0.87 14.14 12.25
C ARG A 179 -1.75 14.05 11.01
N ARG A 180 -1.43 13.15 10.10
CA ARG A 180 -2.22 12.91 8.90
C ARG A 180 -3.60 12.37 9.26
N GLU A 181 -3.65 11.31 10.05
CA GLU A 181 -4.89 10.66 10.44
C GLU A 181 -5.77 11.58 11.30
N CYS A 182 -5.19 12.30 12.25
CA CYS A 182 -5.91 13.32 13.02
C CYS A 182 -6.53 14.42 12.15
N LYS A 183 -5.82 14.90 11.11
CA LYS A 183 -6.37 15.90 10.18
C LYS A 183 -7.51 15.40 9.33
N PHE A 184 -7.62 14.08 9.18
CA PHE A 184 -8.74 13.41 8.51
C PHE A 184 -9.78 12.88 9.48
N TYR A 185 -9.64 13.15 10.80
CA TYR A 185 -10.51 12.67 11.89
C TYR A 185 -10.58 11.13 11.98
N ARG A 186 -9.60 10.44 11.44
CA ARG A 186 -9.50 8.98 11.46
C ARG A 186 -8.81 8.50 12.74
N TYR A 187 -9.40 8.79 13.90
CA TYR A 187 -8.79 8.53 15.20
C TYR A 187 -8.56 7.05 15.48
N LYS A 188 -9.44 6.16 15.01
CA LYS A 188 -9.20 4.70 15.11
C LYS A 188 -7.91 4.27 14.41
N ASN A 189 -7.52 4.94 13.32
CA ASN A 189 -6.24 4.68 12.67
C ASN A 189 -5.06 5.12 13.55
N VAL A 190 -5.20 6.22 14.30
CA VAL A 190 -4.18 6.66 15.27
C VAL A 190 -4.02 5.62 16.37
N ASP A 191 -5.12 5.03 16.85
CA ASP A 191 -5.09 3.96 17.85
C ASP A 191 -4.41 2.70 17.29
N LEU A 192 -4.73 2.32 16.05
CA LEU A 192 -4.09 1.21 15.34
C LEU A 192 -2.59 1.44 15.14
N HIS A 193 -2.17 2.63 14.72
CA HIS A 193 -0.75 3.00 14.64
C HIS A 193 -0.07 2.90 16.00
N THR A 194 -0.72 3.42 17.05
CA THR A 194 -0.19 3.38 18.42
C THR A 194 -0.03 1.96 18.90
N ARG A 195 -1.01 1.09 18.61
CA ARG A 195 -0.94 -0.34 18.92
C ARG A 195 0.19 -1.01 18.15
N GLY A 196 0.35 -0.72 16.86
CA GLY A 196 1.44 -1.25 16.04
C GLY A 196 2.83 -0.91 16.59
N VAL A 197 3.04 0.34 17.00
CA VAL A 197 4.30 0.76 17.64
C VAL A 197 4.51 0.04 18.98
N ARG A 198 3.48 -0.06 19.82
CA ARG A 198 3.57 -0.76 21.11
C ARG A 198 3.89 -2.24 20.96
N ASP A 199 3.27 -2.89 19.99
CA ASP A 199 3.48 -4.31 19.73
C ASP A 199 4.88 -4.56 19.15
N PHE A 200 5.40 -3.68 18.29
CA PHE A 200 6.79 -3.71 17.87
C PHE A 200 7.77 -3.59 19.05
N LEU A 201 7.52 -2.69 19.99
CA LEU A 201 8.38 -2.44 21.16
C LEU A 201 8.39 -3.60 22.18
N LYS A 202 7.49 -4.57 22.04
CA LYS A 202 7.53 -5.82 22.86
C LYS A 202 8.65 -6.77 22.41
N GLY A 203 9.26 -6.52 21.24
CA GLY A 203 10.39 -7.30 20.74
C GLY A 203 9.99 -8.63 20.10
N VAL A 204 11.00 -9.45 19.85
CA VAL A 204 10.87 -10.70 19.08
C VAL A 204 9.90 -11.70 19.72
N ASP A 205 9.92 -11.82 21.03
CA ASP A 205 9.06 -12.76 21.78
C ASP A 205 7.56 -12.55 21.48
N PHE A 206 7.16 -11.30 21.29
CA PHE A 206 5.78 -10.98 20.88
C PHE A 206 5.43 -11.58 19.52
N PHE A 207 6.33 -11.49 18.55
CA PHE A 207 6.07 -12.03 17.20
C PHE A 207 6.04 -13.56 17.18
N LEU A 208 6.91 -14.20 17.97
CA LEU A 208 7.01 -15.66 18.02
C LEU A 208 5.87 -16.31 18.83
N SER A 209 5.35 -15.62 19.86
CA SER A 209 4.33 -16.16 20.76
C SER A 209 2.89 -15.76 20.42
N THR A 210 2.70 -14.78 19.52
CA THR A 210 1.38 -14.25 19.21
C THR A 210 0.65 -15.12 18.21
N ASP A 211 -0.59 -15.50 18.53
CA ASP A 211 -1.52 -16.06 17.57
C ASP A 211 -1.94 -14.98 16.55
N GLY A 212 -1.40 -15.10 15.32
CA GLY A 212 -1.59 -14.14 14.25
C GLY A 212 -3.06 -14.00 13.83
N GLU A 213 -3.83 -15.09 13.80
CA GLU A 213 -5.25 -15.04 13.43
C GLU A 213 -6.10 -14.32 14.47
N LYS A 214 -5.85 -14.61 15.76
CA LYS A 214 -6.53 -13.94 16.86
C LYS A 214 -6.23 -12.45 16.85
N LEU A 215 -4.96 -12.08 16.73
CA LEU A 215 -4.53 -10.70 16.63
C LEU A 215 -5.20 -10.01 15.45
N HIS A 216 -5.24 -10.65 14.27
CA HIS A 216 -5.86 -10.08 13.08
C HIS A 216 -7.34 -9.79 13.27
N LYS A 217 -8.09 -10.72 13.88
CA LYS A 217 -9.51 -10.51 14.21
C LYS A 217 -9.72 -9.31 15.13
N GLU A 218 -8.86 -9.13 16.13
CA GLU A 218 -8.90 -7.99 17.04
C GLU A 218 -8.61 -6.66 16.31
N ILE A 219 -7.58 -6.64 15.47
CA ILE A 219 -7.19 -5.46 14.69
C ILE A 219 -8.30 -5.07 13.69
N MET A 220 -8.89 -6.05 13.00
CA MET A 220 -10.04 -5.81 12.12
C MET A 220 -11.24 -5.22 12.86
N ALA A 221 -11.50 -5.69 14.09
CA ALA A 221 -12.61 -5.19 14.90
C ALA A 221 -12.40 -3.75 15.38
N ALA A 222 -11.13 -3.35 15.61
CA ALA A 222 -10.77 -2.01 16.10
C ALA A 222 -10.82 -0.92 15.00
N GLY A 223 -10.72 -1.30 13.72
CA GLY A 223 -10.68 -0.35 12.60
C GLY A 223 -12.03 0.23 12.20
N TYR A 224 -12.00 1.15 11.23
CA TYR A 224 -13.21 1.58 10.54
C TYR A 224 -13.73 0.47 9.63
N LYS A 225 -15.03 0.25 9.65
CA LYS A 225 -15.71 -0.67 8.72
C LYS A 225 -16.50 0.13 7.71
N ALA A 226 -16.22 -0.07 6.44
CA ALA A 226 -17.02 0.50 5.38
C ALA A 226 -18.36 -0.30 5.26
N VAL A 227 -19.45 0.42 5.33
CA VAL A 227 -20.81 -0.11 5.17
C VAL A 227 -21.40 0.38 3.84
N PRO A 228 -22.45 -0.26 3.29
CA PRO A 228 -23.17 0.24 2.14
C PRO A 228 -23.56 1.72 2.29
N MET A 229 -23.49 2.50 1.21
CA MET A 229 -23.70 3.95 1.26
C MET A 229 -25.10 4.34 1.77
N ASP A 230 -26.10 3.52 1.57
CA ASP A 230 -27.47 3.70 2.07
C ASP A 230 -27.61 3.57 3.60
N GLN A 231 -26.61 2.99 4.27
CA GLN A 231 -26.55 2.88 5.74
C GLN A 231 -25.78 4.05 6.39
N ILE A 232 -25.26 4.97 5.59
CA ILE A 232 -24.55 6.15 6.07
C ILE A 232 -25.56 7.24 6.48
N SER A 233 -25.30 7.94 7.55
CA SER A 233 -26.18 9.00 8.07
C SER A 233 -26.35 10.19 7.12
N VAL A 234 -25.45 10.34 6.15
CA VAL A 234 -25.44 11.42 5.17
C VAL A 234 -25.73 10.86 3.79
N PRO A 235 -26.79 11.31 3.10
CA PRO A 235 -27.09 10.85 1.76
C PRO A 235 -25.97 11.22 0.79
N PHE A 236 -25.67 10.30 -0.13
CA PHE A 236 -24.67 10.56 -1.15
C PHE A 236 -25.13 11.70 -2.08
N HIS A 237 -24.22 12.64 -2.32
CA HIS A 237 -24.47 13.75 -3.23
C HIS A 237 -23.29 13.90 -4.20
N TYR A 238 -23.49 13.53 -5.46
CA TYR A 238 -22.46 13.48 -6.48
C TYR A 238 -21.67 14.79 -6.62
N LYS A 239 -22.38 15.93 -6.72
CA LYS A 239 -21.70 17.25 -6.87
C LYS A 239 -20.78 17.57 -5.69
N THR A 240 -21.16 17.18 -4.46
CA THR A 240 -20.34 17.38 -3.27
C THR A 240 -19.09 16.50 -3.32
N TYR A 241 -19.24 15.24 -3.74
CA TYR A 241 -18.13 14.31 -3.92
C TYR A 241 -17.18 14.79 -5.03
N GLU A 242 -17.70 15.16 -6.19
CA GLU A 242 -16.89 15.65 -7.31
C GLU A 242 -16.14 16.94 -6.98
N ALA A 243 -16.79 17.90 -6.31
CA ALA A 243 -16.15 19.11 -5.83
C ALA A 243 -15.00 18.83 -4.87
N SER A 244 -15.08 17.77 -4.05
CA SER A 244 -14.00 17.41 -3.13
C SER A 244 -12.73 16.96 -3.83
N ARG A 245 -12.83 16.34 -5.03
CA ARG A 245 -11.69 15.88 -5.82
C ARG A 245 -10.87 17.03 -6.42
N THR A 246 -11.53 18.13 -6.71
CA THR A 246 -10.95 19.30 -7.39
C THR A 246 -10.74 20.50 -6.46
N THR A 247 -10.97 20.34 -5.16
CA THR A 247 -10.86 21.45 -4.20
C THR A 247 -9.46 22.06 -4.20
N LYS A 248 -9.38 23.32 -4.64
CA LYS A 248 -8.18 24.16 -4.52
C LYS A 248 -8.49 25.34 -3.62
N LEU A 249 -7.58 25.66 -2.73
CA LEU A 249 -7.68 26.85 -1.87
C LEU A 249 -6.75 27.93 -2.39
N SER A 250 -7.17 29.20 -2.23
CA SER A 250 -6.27 30.33 -2.48
C SER A 250 -5.04 30.28 -1.56
N ILE A 251 -4.01 31.02 -1.89
CA ILE A 251 -2.77 31.09 -1.10
C ILE A 251 -3.08 31.45 0.36
N LEU A 252 -3.88 32.49 0.59
CA LEU A 252 -4.26 32.94 1.92
C LEU A 252 -5.02 31.85 2.70
N HIS A 253 -6.01 31.20 2.07
CA HIS A 253 -6.73 30.11 2.70
C HIS A 253 -5.82 28.91 3.02
N ASN A 254 -4.81 28.63 2.20
CA ASN A 254 -3.83 27.59 2.48
C ASN A 254 -2.94 27.94 3.69
N ILE A 255 -2.54 29.19 3.83
CA ILE A 255 -1.80 29.66 5.02
C ILE A 255 -2.66 29.49 6.27
N VAL A 256 -3.88 30.03 6.26
CA VAL A 256 -4.83 29.89 7.40
C VAL A 256 -5.08 28.41 7.73
N ARG A 257 -5.26 27.55 6.71
CA ARG A 257 -5.44 26.12 6.89
C ARG A 257 -4.25 25.48 7.61
N LYS A 258 -3.03 25.83 7.22
CA LYS A 258 -1.81 25.31 7.86
C LYS A 258 -1.68 25.77 9.31
N LEU A 259 -1.89 27.06 9.57
CA LEU A 259 -1.80 27.64 10.91
C LEU A 259 -2.90 27.12 11.86
N THR A 260 -4.06 26.77 11.33
CA THR A 260 -5.20 26.28 12.12
C THR A 260 -5.33 24.76 12.15
N LEU A 261 -4.24 24.02 11.90
CA LEU A 261 -4.22 22.55 11.88
C LEU A 261 -5.31 21.97 10.99
N ASN A 262 -5.37 22.41 9.72
CA ASN A 262 -6.41 22.05 8.76
C ASN A 262 -7.82 22.55 9.14
N GLY A 263 -7.88 23.69 9.85
CA GLY A 263 -9.13 24.29 10.31
C GLY A 263 -9.65 23.69 11.62
N TYR A 264 -8.88 22.83 12.29
CA TYR A 264 -9.26 22.25 13.57
C TYR A 264 -9.46 23.32 14.65
N LEU A 265 -8.69 24.40 14.65
CA LEU A 265 -8.81 25.53 15.60
C LEU A 265 -9.94 26.51 15.23
N LEU A 266 -10.68 26.27 14.13
CA LEU A 266 -11.78 27.10 13.67
C LEU A 266 -13.13 26.38 13.85
N PRO A 267 -14.27 27.08 13.92
CA PRO A 267 -15.57 26.45 13.95
C PRO A 267 -15.78 25.51 12.74
N ALA A 268 -16.23 24.30 13.02
CA ALA A 268 -16.58 23.32 11.99
C ALA A 268 -17.84 23.79 11.23
N LYS A 269 -17.86 23.63 9.89
CA LYS A 269 -18.96 24.18 9.08
C LYS A 269 -19.61 23.17 8.14
N HIS A 270 -18.88 22.16 7.65
CA HIS A 270 -19.29 21.39 6.49
C HIS A 270 -19.29 19.90 6.77
N ILE A 271 -20.24 19.19 6.16
CA ILE A 271 -20.12 17.75 5.92
C ILE A 271 -19.45 17.59 4.57
N ARG A 272 -18.47 16.69 4.50
CA ARG A 272 -17.71 16.42 3.28
C ARG A 272 -17.84 14.96 2.88
N ILE A 273 -18.06 14.70 1.60
CA ILE A 273 -17.97 13.36 1.01
C ILE A 273 -16.70 13.38 0.16
N VAL A 274 -15.77 12.48 0.46
CA VAL A 274 -14.45 12.45 -0.18
C VAL A 274 -14.11 11.04 -0.64
N SER A 275 -13.20 10.94 -1.61
CA SER A 275 -12.70 9.63 -2.01
C SER A 275 -12.00 8.94 -0.84
N MET A 276 -12.31 7.66 -0.63
CA MET A 276 -11.65 6.82 0.38
C MET A 276 -10.16 6.68 0.09
N ALA A 277 -9.80 6.58 -1.19
CA ALA A 277 -8.43 6.41 -1.67
C ALA A 277 -7.64 7.72 -1.84
N GLN A 278 -8.31 8.76 -2.33
CA GLN A 278 -7.66 10.00 -2.75
C GLN A 278 -8.26 11.21 -2.02
N VAL A 279 -7.86 11.41 -0.78
CA VAL A 279 -8.31 12.55 0.01
C VAL A 279 -7.19 13.59 0.17
N THR A 280 -7.54 14.86 0.02
CA THR A 280 -6.61 15.97 0.23
C THR A 280 -7.00 16.80 1.46
N PHE A 281 -6.03 17.44 2.11
CA PHE A 281 -6.31 18.30 3.25
C PHE A 281 -7.23 19.49 2.91
N PRO A 282 -7.11 20.14 1.75
CA PRO A 282 -8.07 21.16 1.34
C PRO A 282 -9.52 20.66 1.27
N ALA A 283 -9.75 19.46 0.78
CA ALA A 283 -11.09 18.89 0.62
C ALA A 283 -11.85 18.77 1.95
N VAL A 284 -11.14 18.53 3.04
CA VAL A 284 -11.74 18.35 4.38
C VAL A 284 -11.53 19.54 5.31
N TRP A 285 -11.06 20.68 4.79
CA TRP A 285 -10.85 21.86 5.61
C TRP A 285 -12.13 22.33 6.29
N ARG A 286 -12.06 22.52 7.62
CA ARG A 286 -13.19 22.90 8.49
C ARG A 286 -14.39 21.94 8.44
N ALA A 287 -14.17 20.69 8.09
CA ALA A 287 -15.25 19.72 8.13
C ALA A 287 -15.74 19.48 9.56
N LYS A 288 -17.05 19.30 9.73
CA LYS A 288 -17.68 18.78 10.95
C LYS A 288 -17.68 17.25 10.93
N LYS A 289 -18.01 16.70 9.77
CA LYS A 289 -18.06 15.25 9.50
C LYS A 289 -17.46 14.99 8.12
N ILE A 290 -16.72 13.91 7.99
CA ILE A 290 -16.14 13.43 6.74
C ILE A 290 -16.69 12.04 6.47
N VAL A 291 -17.30 11.87 5.29
CA VAL A 291 -17.70 10.57 4.74
C VAL A 291 -16.64 10.15 3.74
N PHE A 292 -15.94 9.08 4.05
CA PHE A 292 -14.99 8.45 3.13
C PHE A 292 -15.73 7.44 2.28
N TYR A 293 -15.81 7.70 0.98
CA TYR A 293 -16.61 6.92 0.04
C TYR A 293 -15.74 6.19 -0.97
N ASP A 294 -15.99 4.90 -1.10
CA ASP A 294 -15.45 4.04 -2.15
C ASP A 294 -16.50 3.88 -3.25
N VAL A 295 -16.21 4.47 -4.39
CA VAL A 295 -17.09 4.47 -5.56
C VAL A 295 -17.23 3.08 -6.19
N THR A 296 -16.16 2.29 -6.10
CA THR A 296 -16.08 0.96 -6.73
C THR A 296 -16.96 -0.05 -6.00
N ALA A 297 -16.89 -0.03 -4.67
CA ALA A 297 -17.64 -0.95 -3.82
C ALA A 297 -18.99 -0.38 -3.37
N ASN A 298 -19.30 0.89 -3.66
CA ASN A 298 -20.46 1.63 -3.14
C ASN A 298 -20.58 1.54 -1.61
N LYS A 299 -19.45 1.71 -0.92
CA LYS A 299 -19.34 1.65 0.54
C LYS A 299 -18.70 2.90 1.10
N ALA A 300 -19.01 3.20 2.34
CA ALA A 300 -18.43 4.35 3.02
C ALA A 300 -18.28 4.11 4.52
N PHE A 301 -17.47 4.94 5.16
CA PHE A 301 -17.45 5.10 6.61
C PHE A 301 -17.38 6.58 6.99
N GLU A 302 -17.80 6.90 8.20
CA GLU A 302 -17.87 8.25 8.70
C GLU A 302 -16.81 8.51 9.76
N CYS A 303 -16.28 9.74 9.74
CA CYS A 303 -15.43 10.27 10.78
C CYS A 303 -15.95 11.64 11.23
N GLU A 304 -15.99 11.87 12.54
CA GLU A 304 -16.37 13.14 13.13
C GLU A 304 -15.16 13.81 13.77
N ARG A 305 -15.26 15.15 13.82
CA ARG A 305 -14.23 15.98 14.43
C ARG A 305 -14.13 15.79 15.93
#